data_29385a38522cc7567c20d87b3d1a86dd
#
_entry.id   29385a38522cc7567c20d87b3d1a86dd
#
_cell.length_a   1.000
_cell.length_b   1.000
_cell.length_c   1.000
_cell.angle_alpha   90.00
_cell.angle_beta   90.00
_cell.angle_gamma   90.00
#
_symmetry.space_group_name_H-M   'P 1'
#
loop_
_entity.id
_entity.type
_entity.pdbx_description
1 polymer ?
#
loop_
_entity_poly.entity_id
_entity_poly.type
_entity_poly.pdbx_seq_one_letter_code
_entity_poly.pdbx_strand_id
1 'polypeptide(L)'
;MAARRPARSTTSSPATASVAAPIATLAAETVAAPVASFAELGVPRKLTELLEADGITAPFPIQAATLPDALAGRDVLGRGRTGSGKTLGFLLPMLTRLAADPRKRRPNHPRALILAPTRELATQIHTAAEPLAKALGLRTAAIFGGVGARPQISALRSGLDLVVACPGRLLDHADSGFAVLDSIEITVLDEADHMADLGFLPMVKRILDATPANGQRLLFSATLDNGIDHLVRRYLDNPVTHSVDSATSEVPKMTHHVLHIEAEHRLPILVELTSGPGRTIVFTRTKHGARKLARQLLAARVPAVDLHGDLTQGARTRNLAAFVNGQATALIATDIAARGIHVDEVALVVHADPPVEHKAYLHRSGRTARAGAAGTVVTLMTDAQVSEVRELTRKARITATTTRLEPGNPLIATLAPGTHALAEPELIAALAGPGRPARPAGPASAGPGEGQGQGRPGRGRPRGAAGTGKQSGTKQNGVGRQGGAAGGSGKGQQNSAAGGSGAGRNGDGRGAGASGGGSAARTGTGARPKRSGAPAPGRASSNGTDGAAKASQNFRGRSGR
;
A
#
# COMPACT_ATOMS: atom_id res chain seq x y z
N MET A 1 -49.82 -42.63 58.75
CA MET A 1 -49.14 -42.48 60.03
C MET A 1 -48.11 -41.39 59.87
N ALA A 2 -48.40 -40.13 60.12
CA ALA A 2 -48.46 -39.43 61.42
C ALA A 2 -47.05 -39.39 62.02
N ALA A 3 -46.46 -38.21 62.10
CA ALA A 3 -46.17 -37.42 63.28
C ALA A 3 -45.00 -36.44 62.95
N ARG A 4 -45.27 -35.20 62.91
CA ARG A 4 -45.18 -34.12 63.91
C ARG A 4 -43.76 -33.56 64.19
N ARG A 5 -43.74 -32.25 63.92
CA ARG A 5 -42.83 -31.20 64.42
C ARG A 5 -42.66 -31.26 65.97
N PRO A 6 -41.60 -30.60 66.51
CA PRO A 6 -41.91 -29.28 67.03
C PRO A 6 -40.85 -28.18 66.79
N ALA A 7 -41.34 -26.97 67.05
CA ALA A 7 -40.71 -25.68 66.99
C ALA A 7 -40.04 -25.29 68.32
N ARG A 8 -39.26 -24.22 68.29
CA ARG A 8 -38.90 -23.17 69.30
C ARG A 8 -37.41 -22.92 69.27
N SER A 9 -36.87 -21.74 69.40
CA SER A 9 -37.34 -20.49 70.03
C SER A 9 -36.41 -19.33 69.62
N THR A 10 -37.04 -18.21 69.56
CA THR A 10 -36.52 -16.84 69.47
C THR A 10 -35.52 -16.48 70.54
N THR A 11 -34.45 -15.73 70.16
CA THR A 11 -33.87 -14.70 71.03
C THR A 11 -33.45 -13.50 70.21
N SER A 12 -34.00 -12.40 70.60
CA SER A 12 -33.85 -11.06 70.03
C SER A 12 -32.69 -10.31 70.65
N SER A 13 -32.09 -9.40 69.81
CA SER A 13 -31.56 -8.07 70.16
C SER A 13 -30.09 -7.95 70.60
N PRO A 14 -29.43 -6.79 70.42
CA PRO A 14 -29.90 -5.54 69.85
C PRO A 14 -29.03 -4.92 68.75
N ALA A 15 -29.62 -3.95 68.06
CA ALA A 15 -29.04 -3.07 67.08
C ALA A 15 -27.89 -2.20 67.61
N THR A 16 -26.81 -2.18 66.88
CA THR A 16 -25.83 -1.08 66.94
C THR A 16 -25.87 -0.35 65.60
N ALA A 17 -26.38 0.86 65.65
CA ALA A 17 -26.35 1.83 64.57
C ALA A 17 -24.88 2.19 64.26
N SER A 18 -24.39 1.81 63.08
CA SER A 18 -23.15 2.34 62.56
C SER A 18 -23.51 3.44 61.55
N VAL A 19 -23.10 4.63 61.91
CA VAL A 19 -23.19 5.86 61.10
C VAL A 19 -22.29 5.67 59.87
N ALA A 20 -22.91 5.56 58.70
CA ALA A 20 -22.19 5.56 57.45
C ALA A 20 -21.74 7.02 57.13
N ALA A 21 -20.44 7.25 57.21
CA ALA A 21 -19.82 8.43 56.65
C ALA A 21 -19.89 8.37 55.13
N PRO A 22 -20.14 9.48 54.42
CA PRO A 22 -20.14 9.47 52.95
C PRO A 22 -18.69 9.27 52.46
N ILE A 23 -18.48 8.20 51.70
CA ILE A 23 -17.26 7.99 50.92
C ILE A 23 -17.29 9.06 49.83
N ALA A 24 -16.49 10.10 50.02
CA ALA A 24 -16.13 11.05 48.98
C ALA A 24 -15.39 10.25 47.89
N THR A 25 -16.10 10.02 46.76
CA THR A 25 -15.48 9.53 45.53
C THR A 25 -14.53 10.60 45.03
N LEU A 26 -13.27 10.50 45.39
CA LEU A 26 -12.18 11.17 44.69
C LEU A 26 -12.17 10.59 43.28
N ALA A 27 -12.78 11.33 42.37
CA ALA A 27 -12.50 11.17 40.95
C ALA A 27 -10.98 11.47 40.80
N ALA A 28 -10.20 10.41 40.73
CA ALA A 28 -8.83 10.51 40.25
C ALA A 28 -8.93 10.97 38.80
N GLU A 29 -8.74 12.25 38.58
CA GLU A 29 -8.34 12.77 37.28
C GLU A 29 -7.07 12.00 36.91
N THR A 30 -7.19 11.06 35.99
CA THR A 30 -6.07 10.41 35.37
C THR A 30 -5.38 11.47 34.53
N VAL A 31 -4.46 12.20 35.15
CA VAL A 31 -3.51 13.04 34.43
C VAL A 31 -2.81 12.09 33.48
N ALA A 32 -3.11 12.20 32.19
CA ALA A 32 -2.41 11.48 31.14
C ALA A 32 -0.92 11.78 31.35
N ALA A 33 -0.10 10.74 31.51
CA ALA A 33 1.34 10.89 31.63
C ALA A 33 1.82 11.78 30.46
N PRO A 34 2.72 12.74 30.74
CA PRO A 34 3.20 13.64 29.70
C PRO A 34 3.75 12.80 28.55
N VAL A 35 3.27 13.01 27.35
CA VAL A 35 3.77 12.33 26.15
C VAL A 35 5.21 12.77 25.96
N ALA A 36 6.16 11.84 26.05
CA ALA A 36 7.58 12.12 25.87
C ALA A 36 7.80 12.78 24.50
N SER A 37 8.61 13.82 24.45
CA SER A 37 9.00 14.48 23.19
C SER A 37 9.89 13.54 22.34
N PHE A 38 10.03 13.82 21.05
CA PHE A 38 10.97 13.10 20.19
C PHE A 38 12.41 13.15 20.71
N ALA A 39 12.82 14.28 21.29
CA ALA A 39 14.16 14.43 21.88
C ALA A 39 14.36 13.52 23.11
N GLU A 40 13.38 13.44 24.02
CA GLU A 40 13.40 12.53 25.17
C GLU A 40 13.42 11.06 24.76
N LEU A 41 12.84 10.74 23.60
CA LEU A 41 12.88 9.39 23.00
C LEU A 41 14.22 9.08 22.29
N GLY A 42 15.18 10.02 22.28
CA GLY A 42 16.52 9.80 21.71
C GLY A 42 16.66 10.16 20.23
N VAL A 43 15.69 10.88 19.65
CA VAL A 43 15.79 11.38 18.27
C VAL A 43 16.77 12.56 18.22
N PRO A 44 17.77 12.59 17.30
CA PRO A 44 18.75 13.66 17.20
C PRO A 44 18.11 15.04 16.93
N ARG A 45 18.69 16.08 17.53
CA ARG A 45 18.23 17.45 17.44
C ARG A 45 17.98 17.94 15.99
N LYS A 46 18.86 17.55 15.05
CA LYS A 46 18.69 17.89 13.63
C LYS A 46 17.39 17.36 13.03
N LEU A 47 16.90 16.24 13.51
CA LEU A 47 15.64 15.67 13.06
C LEU A 47 14.45 16.29 13.77
N THR A 48 14.56 16.54 15.09
CA THR A 48 13.46 17.16 15.84
C THR A 48 13.18 18.59 15.35
N GLU A 49 14.21 19.38 15.05
CA GLU A 49 14.07 20.71 14.46
C GLU A 49 13.32 20.69 13.11
N LEU A 50 13.56 19.68 12.27
CA LEU A 50 12.83 19.51 11.00
C LEU A 50 11.37 19.12 11.24
N LEU A 51 11.11 18.20 12.18
CA LEU A 51 9.75 17.80 12.53
C LEU A 51 8.96 18.99 13.09
N GLU A 52 9.55 19.80 13.95
CA GLU A 52 8.96 21.01 14.51
C GLU A 52 8.65 22.04 13.42
N ALA A 53 9.56 22.22 12.45
CA ALA A 53 9.33 23.10 11.30
C ALA A 53 8.15 22.66 10.42
N ASP A 54 7.91 21.33 10.35
CA ASP A 54 6.77 20.73 9.66
C ASP A 54 5.51 20.65 10.56
N GLY A 55 5.54 21.23 11.77
CA GLY A 55 4.40 21.25 12.71
C GLY A 55 4.22 19.94 13.48
N ILE A 56 5.18 19.01 13.43
CA ILE A 56 5.14 17.73 14.13
C ILE A 56 5.88 17.86 15.46
N THR A 57 5.17 18.28 16.50
CA THR A 57 5.75 18.63 17.82
C THR A 57 5.74 17.48 18.82
N ALA A 58 4.88 16.49 18.66
CA ALA A 58 4.73 15.36 19.56
C ALA A 58 4.62 14.02 18.81
N PRO A 59 5.18 12.93 19.34
CA PRO A 59 5.07 11.61 18.74
C PRO A 59 3.66 11.03 18.89
N PHE A 60 3.18 10.36 17.83
CA PHE A 60 2.01 9.50 17.95
C PHE A 60 2.28 8.28 18.85
N PRO A 61 1.23 7.66 19.43
CA PRO A 61 1.39 6.54 20.36
C PRO A 61 2.26 5.40 19.82
N ILE A 62 2.15 5.03 18.53
CA ILE A 62 2.98 3.98 17.93
C ILE A 62 4.45 4.41 17.85
N GLN A 63 4.71 5.70 17.59
CA GLN A 63 6.07 6.24 17.53
C GLN A 63 6.70 6.23 18.92
N ALA A 64 5.99 6.76 19.92
CA ALA A 64 6.47 6.76 21.31
C ALA A 64 6.77 5.34 21.81
N ALA A 65 5.96 4.36 21.43
CA ALA A 65 6.16 2.96 21.83
C ALA A 65 7.33 2.30 21.10
N THR A 66 7.50 2.52 19.78
CA THR A 66 8.48 1.77 18.98
C THR A 66 9.87 2.40 18.93
N LEU A 67 9.98 3.73 19.09
CA LEU A 67 11.26 4.46 18.96
C LEU A 67 12.36 3.96 19.90
N PRO A 68 12.12 3.77 21.23
CA PRO A 68 13.18 3.35 22.13
C PRO A 68 13.82 2.01 21.75
N ASP A 69 12.99 1.00 21.45
CA ASP A 69 13.47 -0.32 21.08
C ASP A 69 14.16 -0.34 19.72
N ALA A 70 13.60 0.39 18.74
CA ALA A 70 14.18 0.47 17.42
C ALA A 70 15.52 1.23 17.41
N LEU A 71 15.67 2.29 18.22
CA LEU A 71 16.95 3.00 18.44
C LEU A 71 17.98 2.12 19.13
N ALA A 72 17.55 1.30 20.09
CA ALA A 72 18.42 0.32 20.78
C ALA A 72 18.85 -0.84 19.86
N GLY A 73 18.35 -0.90 18.62
CA GLY A 73 18.73 -1.94 17.65
C GLY A 73 17.97 -3.24 17.77
N ARG A 74 16.91 -3.30 18.57
CA ARG A 74 16.06 -4.47 18.70
C ARG A 74 15.15 -4.63 17.49
N ASP A 75 14.78 -5.84 17.18
CA ASP A 75 13.73 -6.10 16.22
C ASP A 75 12.37 -5.67 16.78
N VAL A 76 11.55 -5.06 15.95
CA VAL A 76 10.26 -4.51 16.36
C VAL A 76 9.14 -5.03 15.48
N LEU A 77 8.05 -5.46 16.13
CA LEU A 77 6.77 -5.75 15.50
C LEU A 77 5.77 -4.67 15.90
N GLY A 78 5.55 -3.70 15.01
CA GLY A 78 4.64 -2.58 15.22
C GLY A 78 3.26 -2.87 14.64
N ARG A 79 2.24 -3.00 15.48
CA ARG A 79 0.85 -3.14 15.05
C ARG A 79 0.12 -1.81 15.17
N GLY A 80 -0.46 -1.35 14.07
CA GLY A 80 -1.23 -0.12 14.06
C GLY A 80 -1.91 0.11 12.72
N ARG A 81 -3.06 0.77 12.76
CA ARG A 81 -3.85 1.09 11.55
C ARG A 81 -3.09 2.01 10.60
N THR A 82 -3.53 2.09 9.35
CA THR A 82 -3.04 3.11 8.41
C THR A 82 -3.40 4.50 8.97
N GLY A 83 -2.45 5.44 8.92
CA GLY A 83 -2.63 6.78 9.50
C GLY A 83 -2.25 6.92 10.98
N SER A 84 -1.74 5.86 11.64
CA SER A 84 -1.27 5.92 13.03
C SER A 84 0.14 6.52 13.20
N GLY A 85 0.77 7.01 12.13
CA GLY A 85 2.11 7.62 12.18
C GLY A 85 3.28 6.64 12.09
N LYS A 86 3.06 5.38 11.70
CA LYS A 86 4.11 4.33 11.61
C LYS A 86 5.36 4.76 10.85
N THR A 87 5.20 5.56 9.80
CA THR A 87 6.31 5.97 8.92
C THR A 87 7.45 6.64 9.69
N LEU A 88 7.17 7.61 10.54
CA LEU A 88 8.20 8.22 11.39
C LEU A 88 8.70 7.25 12.47
N GLY A 89 7.86 6.32 12.94
CA GLY A 89 8.23 5.29 13.92
C GLY A 89 9.37 4.39 13.46
N PHE A 90 9.53 4.17 12.13
CA PHE A 90 10.67 3.41 11.60
C PHE A 90 11.72 4.30 10.90
N LEU A 91 11.36 5.42 10.29
CA LEU A 91 12.32 6.31 9.63
C LEU A 91 13.29 6.94 10.61
N LEU A 92 12.78 7.49 11.71
CA LEU A 92 13.61 8.19 12.69
C LEU A 92 14.70 7.30 13.30
N PRO A 93 14.40 6.10 13.86
CA PRO A 93 15.43 5.25 14.41
C PRO A 93 16.38 4.71 13.34
N MET A 94 15.89 4.35 12.15
CA MET A 94 16.73 3.88 11.05
C MET A 94 17.75 4.94 10.63
N LEU A 95 17.29 6.17 10.34
CA LEU A 95 18.17 7.25 9.90
C LEU A 95 19.16 7.67 10.99
N THR A 96 18.72 7.69 12.25
CA THR A 96 19.58 7.97 13.41
C THR A 96 20.71 6.95 13.52
N ARG A 97 20.41 5.66 13.43
CA ARG A 97 21.40 4.59 13.51
C ARG A 97 22.38 4.59 12.35
N LEU A 98 21.89 4.80 11.11
CA LEU A 98 22.76 4.94 9.95
C LEU A 98 23.72 6.11 10.04
N ALA A 99 23.26 7.23 10.62
CA ALA A 99 24.07 8.43 10.80
C ALA A 99 25.08 8.31 11.98
N ALA A 100 24.77 7.51 12.99
CA ALA A 100 25.65 7.24 14.13
C ALA A 100 26.90 6.44 13.72
N ASP A 101 26.82 5.64 12.67
CA ASP A 101 27.92 4.88 12.10
C ASP A 101 28.18 5.30 10.64
N PRO A 102 28.86 6.43 10.42
CA PRO A 102 29.11 6.93 9.07
C PRO A 102 30.11 6.04 8.32
N ARG A 103 29.69 5.49 7.20
CA ARG A 103 30.50 4.64 6.32
C ARG A 103 30.64 5.21 4.93
N LYS A 104 31.75 4.90 4.28
CA LYS A 104 31.91 5.21 2.85
C LYS A 104 30.88 4.41 2.03
N ARG A 105 30.05 5.11 1.25
CA ARG A 105 29.07 4.48 0.37
C ARG A 105 29.76 3.59 -0.66
N ARG A 106 29.24 2.38 -0.81
CA ARG A 106 29.68 1.42 -1.82
C ARG A 106 28.68 1.42 -2.98
N PRO A 107 29.13 1.52 -4.23
CA PRO A 107 28.24 1.36 -5.39
C PRO A 107 27.44 0.07 -5.30
N ASN A 108 26.15 0.14 -5.59
CA ASN A 108 25.20 -0.98 -5.59
C ASN A 108 24.93 -1.65 -4.22
N HIS A 109 25.53 -1.21 -3.12
CA HIS A 109 25.39 -1.82 -1.79
C HIS A 109 24.71 -0.82 -0.83
N PRO A 110 23.40 -0.75 -0.80
CA PRO A 110 22.67 0.05 0.18
C PRO A 110 22.84 -0.54 1.59
N ARG A 111 22.74 0.32 2.61
CA ARG A 111 22.88 -0.06 4.02
C ARG A 111 21.53 -0.33 4.69
N ALA A 112 20.45 0.29 4.19
CA ALA A 112 19.11 0.07 4.72
C ALA A 112 18.09 -0.10 3.60
N LEU A 113 17.05 -0.85 3.91
CA LEU A 113 15.99 -1.22 2.99
C LEU A 113 14.62 -1.06 3.64
N ILE A 114 13.70 -0.39 2.94
CA ILE A 114 12.28 -0.37 3.28
C ILE A 114 11.51 -1.03 2.14
N LEU A 115 10.74 -2.07 2.45
CA LEU A 115 9.84 -2.72 1.50
C LEU A 115 8.42 -2.21 1.70
N ALA A 116 7.79 -1.80 0.59
CA ALA A 116 6.42 -1.32 0.54
C ALA A 116 5.64 -2.03 -0.58
N PRO A 117 4.33 -2.33 -0.38
CA PRO A 117 3.52 -3.08 -1.35
C PRO A 117 3.26 -2.32 -2.65
N THR A 118 3.19 -0.99 -2.60
CA THR A 118 2.77 -0.17 -3.74
C THR A 118 3.78 0.93 -4.05
N ARG A 119 3.77 1.38 -5.30
CA ARG A 119 4.63 2.48 -5.78
C ARG A 119 4.32 3.80 -5.09
N GLU A 120 3.04 4.02 -4.84
CA GLU A 120 2.52 5.20 -4.18
C GLU A 120 3.04 5.27 -2.74
N LEU A 121 2.94 4.18 -1.97
CA LEU A 121 3.48 4.11 -0.62
C LEU A 121 5.01 4.23 -0.61
N ALA A 122 5.71 3.55 -1.52
CA ALA A 122 7.16 3.69 -1.64
C ALA A 122 7.57 5.14 -1.95
N THR A 123 6.82 5.85 -2.80
CA THR A 123 7.06 7.27 -3.09
C THR A 123 6.80 8.14 -1.86
N GLN A 124 5.70 7.91 -1.13
CA GLN A 124 5.36 8.66 0.09
C GLN A 124 6.40 8.47 1.18
N ILE A 125 6.83 7.22 1.43
CA ILE A 125 7.89 6.93 2.40
C ILE A 125 9.19 7.62 1.98
N HIS A 126 9.56 7.57 0.69
CA HIS A 126 10.76 8.23 0.18
C HIS A 126 10.68 9.74 0.33
N THR A 127 9.54 10.36 -0.01
CA THR A 127 9.33 11.81 0.15
C THR A 127 9.45 12.25 1.61
N ALA A 128 8.95 11.45 2.55
CA ALA A 128 9.12 11.72 3.98
C ALA A 128 10.57 11.48 4.46
N ALA A 129 11.26 10.49 3.90
CA ALA A 129 12.63 10.13 4.28
C ALA A 129 13.68 11.10 3.74
N GLU A 130 13.48 11.65 2.54
CA GLU A 130 14.50 12.42 1.81
C GLU A 130 15.00 13.65 2.57
N PRO A 131 14.13 14.56 3.10
CA PRO A 131 14.59 15.73 3.86
C PRO A 131 15.32 15.33 5.14
N LEU A 132 14.82 14.33 5.86
CA LEU A 132 15.41 13.82 7.11
C LEU A 132 16.78 13.19 6.84
N ALA A 133 16.88 12.36 5.82
CA ALA A 133 18.13 11.72 5.42
C ALA A 133 19.16 12.76 4.97
N LYS A 134 18.75 13.75 4.17
CA LYS A 134 19.61 14.84 3.68
C LYS A 134 20.21 15.65 4.85
N ALA A 135 19.43 15.94 5.88
CA ALA A 135 19.92 16.65 7.08
C ALA A 135 21.02 15.88 7.82
N LEU A 136 20.99 14.55 7.73
CA LEU A 136 22.00 13.66 8.28
C LEU A 136 23.12 13.30 7.29
N GLY A 137 23.11 13.89 6.08
CA GLY A 137 24.09 13.59 5.05
C GLY A 137 23.94 12.21 4.39
N LEU A 138 22.77 11.56 4.54
CA LEU A 138 22.44 10.27 3.95
C LEU A 138 21.79 10.44 2.56
N ARG A 139 21.94 9.42 1.71
CA ARG A 139 21.41 9.39 0.34
C ARG A 139 20.36 8.30 0.21
N THR A 140 19.22 8.66 -0.37
CA THR A 140 18.08 7.77 -0.51
C THR A 140 17.60 7.69 -1.95
N ALA A 141 16.92 6.60 -2.31
CA ALA A 141 16.20 6.49 -3.57
C ALA A 141 15.00 5.56 -3.46
N ALA A 142 13.99 5.83 -4.29
CA ALA A 142 12.83 4.95 -4.45
C ALA A 142 13.03 4.00 -5.65
N ILE A 143 12.75 2.69 -5.47
CA ILE A 143 12.96 1.63 -6.45
C ILE A 143 11.64 0.88 -6.67
N PHE A 144 10.98 1.08 -7.83
CA PHE A 144 9.72 0.41 -8.16
C PHE A 144 9.49 0.29 -9.66
N GLY A 145 8.59 -0.61 -10.06
CA GLY A 145 8.27 -0.88 -11.46
C GLY A 145 7.39 0.19 -12.11
N GLY A 146 7.19 0.10 -13.44
CA GLY A 146 6.33 1.01 -14.20
C GLY A 146 6.93 2.37 -14.53
N VAL A 147 8.20 2.57 -14.17
CA VAL A 147 9.06 3.69 -14.57
C VAL A 147 10.37 3.14 -15.13
N GLY A 148 11.13 3.99 -15.81
CA GLY A 148 12.40 3.61 -16.41
C GLY A 148 13.40 3.05 -15.38
N ALA A 149 14.09 1.97 -15.71
CA ALA A 149 15.09 1.36 -14.84
C ALA A 149 16.40 2.16 -14.76
N ARG A 150 16.79 2.86 -15.85
CA ARG A 150 18.08 3.57 -15.95
C ARG A 150 18.34 4.58 -14.82
N PRO A 151 17.39 5.47 -14.44
CA PRO A 151 17.62 6.39 -13.32
C PRO A 151 17.87 5.66 -12.00
N GLN A 152 17.13 4.55 -11.74
CA GLN A 152 17.27 3.75 -10.54
C GLN A 152 18.64 3.06 -10.49
N ILE A 153 19.09 2.49 -11.62
CA ILE A 153 20.42 1.88 -11.75
C ILE A 153 21.51 2.94 -11.51
N SER A 154 21.36 4.14 -12.07
CA SER A 154 22.31 5.24 -11.86
C SER A 154 22.39 5.64 -10.38
N ALA A 155 21.25 5.73 -9.69
CA ALA A 155 21.19 6.01 -8.26
C ALA A 155 21.90 4.92 -7.44
N LEU A 156 21.64 3.64 -7.71
CA LEU A 156 22.28 2.51 -7.03
C LEU A 156 23.80 2.53 -7.23
N ARG A 157 24.27 2.76 -8.47
CA ARG A 157 25.70 2.87 -8.79
C ARG A 157 26.40 4.04 -8.09
N SER A 158 25.68 5.14 -7.84
CA SER A 158 26.25 6.29 -7.13
C SER A 158 26.44 6.06 -5.63
N GLY A 159 25.96 4.92 -5.10
CA GLY A 159 25.97 4.57 -3.69
C GLY A 159 24.82 5.24 -2.92
N LEU A 160 24.00 4.43 -2.28
CA LEU A 160 22.86 4.82 -1.45
C LEU A 160 23.03 4.30 -0.03
N ASP A 161 22.54 5.05 0.95
CA ASP A 161 22.43 4.59 2.34
C ASP A 161 21.09 3.88 2.55
N LEU A 162 20.01 4.42 1.98
CA LEU A 162 18.65 3.88 2.12
C LEU A 162 17.99 3.67 0.76
N VAL A 163 17.39 2.51 0.57
CA VAL A 163 16.50 2.19 -0.55
C VAL A 163 15.09 1.95 -0.04
N VAL A 164 14.11 2.65 -0.63
CA VAL A 164 12.68 2.38 -0.42
C VAL A 164 12.15 1.66 -1.66
N ALA A 165 11.68 0.42 -1.54
CA ALA A 165 11.43 -0.41 -2.71
C ALA A 165 10.10 -1.15 -2.70
N CYS A 166 9.54 -1.37 -3.91
CA CYS A 166 8.58 -2.45 -4.13
C CYS A 166 9.34 -3.75 -4.48
N PRO A 167 8.92 -4.91 -3.91
CA PRO A 167 9.68 -6.17 -3.99
C PRO A 167 10.08 -6.59 -5.39
N GLY A 168 9.16 -6.52 -6.39
CA GLY A 168 9.44 -7.01 -7.74
C GLY A 168 10.61 -6.29 -8.42
N ARG A 169 10.61 -4.94 -8.46
CA ARG A 169 11.67 -4.18 -9.11
C ARG A 169 13.01 -4.26 -8.37
N LEU A 170 12.97 -4.40 -7.04
CA LEU A 170 14.19 -4.61 -6.27
C LEU A 170 14.85 -5.95 -6.64
N LEU A 171 14.06 -7.01 -6.76
CA LEU A 171 14.56 -8.32 -7.22
C LEU A 171 15.09 -8.26 -8.65
N ASP A 172 14.40 -7.57 -9.59
CA ASP A 172 14.91 -7.36 -10.96
C ASP A 172 16.32 -6.73 -10.93
N HIS A 173 16.53 -5.75 -10.04
CA HIS A 173 17.86 -5.12 -9.89
C HIS A 173 18.86 -6.00 -9.15
N ALA A 174 18.43 -6.79 -8.17
CA ALA A 174 19.28 -7.74 -7.46
C ALA A 174 19.73 -8.88 -8.38
N ASP A 175 18.81 -9.48 -9.12
CA ASP A 175 19.09 -10.54 -10.09
C ASP A 175 20.05 -10.05 -11.22
N SER A 176 19.99 -8.76 -11.54
CA SER A 176 20.88 -8.11 -12.52
C SER A 176 22.19 -7.57 -11.92
N GLY A 177 22.46 -7.74 -10.63
CA GLY A 177 23.67 -7.27 -9.94
C GLY A 177 23.73 -5.75 -9.70
N PHE A 178 22.62 -5.02 -9.90
CA PHE A 178 22.56 -3.58 -9.65
C PHE A 178 22.17 -3.24 -8.20
N ALA A 179 21.65 -4.20 -7.43
CA ALA A 179 21.39 -4.07 -6.01
C ALA A 179 21.95 -5.30 -5.28
N VAL A 180 22.98 -5.12 -4.49
CA VAL A 180 23.61 -6.16 -3.69
C VAL A 180 23.18 -5.95 -2.25
N LEU A 181 22.46 -6.93 -1.67
CA LEU A 181 21.76 -6.79 -0.39
C LEU A 181 22.56 -7.30 0.81
N ASP A 182 23.81 -7.74 0.60
CA ASP A 182 24.73 -8.29 1.62
C ASP A 182 25.20 -7.29 2.68
N SER A 183 24.99 -6.01 2.42
CA SER A 183 25.41 -4.91 3.29
C SER A 183 24.24 -4.22 4.00
N ILE A 184 23.03 -4.80 3.92
CA ILE A 184 21.86 -4.27 4.61
C ILE A 184 22.00 -4.48 6.11
N GLU A 185 21.99 -3.38 6.86
CA GLU A 185 22.06 -3.34 8.32
C GLU A 185 20.67 -3.31 8.96
N ILE A 186 19.71 -2.63 8.29
CA ILE A 186 18.34 -2.44 8.79
C ILE A 186 17.34 -2.70 7.65
N THR A 187 16.37 -3.57 7.89
CA THR A 187 15.26 -3.83 6.96
C THR A 187 13.93 -3.50 7.61
N VAL A 188 13.11 -2.72 6.92
CA VAL A 188 11.72 -2.43 7.31
C VAL A 188 10.76 -3.07 6.32
N LEU A 189 9.71 -3.70 6.84
CA LEU A 189 8.55 -4.17 6.09
C LEU A 189 7.36 -3.30 6.49
N ASP A 190 6.90 -2.41 5.62
CA ASP A 190 5.70 -1.61 5.88
C ASP A 190 4.50 -2.15 5.10
N GLU A 191 3.33 -2.14 5.75
CA GLU A 191 2.11 -2.79 5.26
C GLU A 191 2.35 -4.25 4.84
N ALA A 192 2.96 -5.05 5.73
CA ALA A 192 3.33 -6.43 5.44
C ALA A 192 2.12 -7.32 5.09
N ASP A 193 0.97 -7.10 5.73
CA ASP A 193 -0.31 -7.74 5.39
C ASP A 193 -0.76 -7.43 3.97
N HIS A 194 -0.59 -6.20 3.50
CA HIS A 194 -0.85 -5.85 2.11
C HIS A 194 0.11 -6.55 1.14
N MET A 195 1.38 -6.72 1.50
CA MET A 195 2.31 -7.51 0.68
C MET A 195 1.88 -8.98 0.60
N ALA A 196 1.32 -9.53 1.68
CA ALA A 196 0.74 -10.86 1.70
C ALA A 196 -0.48 -10.97 0.77
N ASP A 197 -1.44 -10.06 0.91
CA ASP A 197 -2.66 -10.01 0.08
C ASP A 197 -2.36 -9.87 -1.43
N LEU A 198 -1.29 -9.16 -1.78
CA LEU A 198 -0.85 -8.98 -3.17
C LEU A 198 -0.01 -10.15 -3.70
N GLY A 199 0.23 -11.18 -2.87
CA GLY A 199 1.04 -12.35 -3.26
C GLY A 199 2.53 -12.10 -3.31
N PHE A 200 3.04 -11.04 -2.66
CA PHE A 200 4.46 -10.67 -2.69
C PHE A 200 5.32 -11.44 -1.67
N LEU A 201 4.72 -12.27 -0.78
CA LEU A 201 5.47 -13.00 0.23
C LEU A 201 6.64 -13.83 -0.33
N PRO A 202 6.53 -14.54 -1.47
CA PRO A 202 7.68 -15.25 -2.05
C PRO A 202 8.83 -14.31 -2.40
N MET A 203 8.54 -13.13 -2.95
CA MET A 203 9.53 -12.11 -3.30
C MET A 203 10.17 -11.51 -2.05
N VAL A 204 9.35 -11.17 -1.05
CA VAL A 204 9.81 -10.64 0.24
C VAL A 204 10.77 -11.63 0.92
N LYS A 205 10.42 -12.92 0.95
CA LYS A 205 11.30 -13.98 1.49
C LYS A 205 12.64 -14.04 0.78
N ARG A 206 12.65 -14.03 -0.56
CA ARG A 206 13.90 -13.99 -1.34
C ARG A 206 14.77 -12.78 -1.02
N ILE A 207 14.16 -11.62 -0.82
CA ILE A 207 14.87 -10.38 -0.44
C ILE A 207 15.47 -10.54 0.97
N LEU A 208 14.68 -11.00 1.93
CA LEU A 208 15.13 -11.19 3.31
C LEU A 208 16.22 -12.25 3.41
N ASP A 209 16.11 -13.35 2.65
CA ASP A 209 17.14 -14.40 2.57
C ASP A 209 18.48 -13.86 1.99
N ALA A 210 18.44 -12.78 1.18
CA ALA A 210 19.63 -12.12 0.63
C ALA A 210 20.20 -11.03 1.53
N THR A 211 19.53 -10.65 2.63
CA THR A 211 20.05 -9.70 3.63
C THR A 211 20.74 -10.41 4.79
N PRO A 212 21.74 -9.79 5.45
CA PRO A 212 22.40 -10.39 6.61
C PRO A 212 21.42 -10.83 7.71
N ALA A 213 21.62 -12.02 8.26
CA ALA A 213 20.74 -12.58 9.28
C ALA A 213 20.74 -11.77 10.60
N ASN A 214 21.88 -11.12 10.91
CA ASN A 214 22.07 -10.29 12.09
C ASN A 214 21.66 -8.82 11.90
N GLY A 215 21.11 -8.46 10.74
CA GLY A 215 20.56 -7.13 10.50
C GLY A 215 19.27 -6.90 11.29
N GLN A 216 19.07 -5.68 11.79
CA GLN A 216 17.84 -5.30 12.46
C GLN A 216 16.63 -5.39 11.53
N ARG A 217 15.50 -5.91 12.04
CA ARG A 217 14.25 -6.01 11.28
C ARG A 217 13.09 -5.34 12.00
N LEU A 218 12.43 -4.44 11.29
CA LEU A 218 11.25 -3.74 11.77
C LEU A 218 10.07 -4.13 10.87
N LEU A 219 9.03 -4.72 11.43
CA LEU A 219 7.84 -5.11 10.69
C LEU A 219 6.63 -4.32 11.19
N PHE A 220 5.99 -3.60 10.27
CA PHE A 220 4.78 -2.83 10.54
C PHE A 220 3.61 -3.39 9.73
N SER A 221 2.50 -3.67 10.43
CA SER A 221 1.30 -4.24 9.83
C SER A 221 0.04 -3.80 10.58
N ALA A 222 -1.09 -3.73 9.91
CA ALA A 222 -2.38 -3.53 10.57
C ALA A 222 -2.92 -4.86 11.13
N THR A 223 -2.61 -5.98 10.49
CA THR A 223 -3.06 -7.32 10.90
C THR A 223 -1.88 -8.29 11.00
N LEU A 224 -2.01 -9.25 11.92
CA LEU A 224 -1.06 -10.36 12.08
C LEU A 224 -1.82 -11.65 11.72
N ASP A 225 -1.88 -11.96 10.44
CA ASP A 225 -2.43 -13.24 9.98
C ASP A 225 -1.34 -14.30 9.83
N ASN A 226 -1.75 -15.54 9.53
CA ASN A 226 -0.83 -16.68 9.41
C ASN A 226 0.36 -16.44 8.47
N GLY A 227 0.18 -15.62 7.43
CA GLY A 227 1.25 -15.29 6.49
C GLY A 227 2.32 -14.40 7.11
N ILE A 228 1.90 -13.44 7.92
CA ILE A 228 2.77 -12.51 8.65
C ILE A 228 3.45 -13.20 9.82
N ASP A 229 2.73 -14.06 10.57
CA ASP A 229 3.30 -14.88 11.61
C ASP A 229 4.50 -15.70 11.13
N HIS A 230 4.43 -16.26 9.94
CA HIS A 230 5.55 -16.99 9.34
C HIS A 230 6.75 -16.10 9.05
N LEU A 231 6.54 -14.85 8.59
CA LEU A 231 7.64 -13.90 8.41
C LEU A 231 8.28 -13.53 9.74
N VAL A 232 7.47 -13.22 10.75
CA VAL A 232 7.95 -12.87 12.10
C VAL A 232 8.82 -13.99 12.67
N ARG A 233 8.29 -15.21 12.72
CA ARG A 233 9.03 -16.36 13.31
C ARG A 233 10.31 -16.73 12.57
N ARG A 234 10.36 -16.50 11.26
CA ARG A 234 11.54 -16.88 10.44
C ARG A 234 12.63 -15.82 10.43
N TYR A 235 12.26 -14.54 10.44
CA TYR A 235 13.20 -13.47 10.14
C TYR A 235 13.45 -12.49 11.27
N LEU A 236 12.56 -12.37 12.27
CA LEU A 236 12.77 -11.47 13.39
C LEU A 236 13.37 -12.23 14.57
N ASP A 237 14.36 -11.62 15.23
CA ASP A 237 15.00 -12.17 16.42
C ASP A 237 14.42 -11.50 17.69
N ASN A 238 13.70 -12.29 18.49
CA ASN A 238 13.07 -11.85 19.75
C ASN A 238 12.41 -10.45 19.63
N PRO A 239 11.50 -10.24 18.66
CA PRO A 239 10.95 -8.91 18.39
C PRO A 239 10.14 -8.37 19.56
N VAL A 240 10.30 -7.08 19.84
CA VAL A 240 9.41 -6.38 20.77
C VAL A 240 8.13 -6.05 20.01
N THR A 241 7.00 -6.50 20.57
CA THR A 241 5.70 -6.27 19.97
C THR A 241 5.03 -5.05 20.60
N HIS A 242 4.73 -4.05 19.77
CA HIS A 242 3.97 -2.87 20.16
C HIS A 242 2.65 -2.84 19.41
N SER A 243 1.54 -2.75 20.13
CA SER A 243 0.20 -2.62 19.57
C SER A 243 -0.49 -1.40 20.17
N VAL A 244 -0.89 -0.47 19.31
CA VAL A 244 -1.60 0.76 19.72
C VAL A 244 -3.10 0.68 19.47
N ASP A 245 -3.60 -0.44 18.99
CA ASP A 245 -5.03 -0.71 18.86
C ASP A 245 -5.66 -1.17 20.19
N SER A 246 -5.27 -0.55 21.31
CA SER A 246 -5.88 -0.83 22.61
C SER A 246 -7.30 -0.24 22.67
N ALA A 247 -8.15 -0.84 23.48
CA ALA A 247 -9.55 -0.45 23.68
C ALA A 247 -9.76 1.00 24.20
N THR A 248 -8.68 1.72 24.50
CA THR A 248 -8.66 3.10 24.97
C THR A 248 -8.33 4.12 23.87
N SER A 249 -7.90 3.69 22.69
CA SER A 249 -7.80 4.60 21.54
C SER A 249 -9.22 4.94 21.10
N GLU A 250 -9.56 6.24 21.05
CA GLU A 250 -10.87 6.69 20.56
C GLU A 250 -11.19 5.92 19.27
N VAL A 251 -12.27 5.12 19.35
CA VAL A 251 -12.80 4.44 18.16
C VAL A 251 -13.06 5.56 17.15
N PRO A 252 -12.47 5.52 15.94
CA PRO A 252 -12.73 6.54 14.96
C PRO A 252 -14.26 6.73 14.88
N LYS A 253 -14.74 7.96 15.00
CA LYS A 253 -16.17 8.29 14.87
C LYS A 253 -16.60 8.01 13.44
N MET A 254 -16.73 6.74 13.11
CA MET A 254 -17.05 6.26 11.77
C MET A 254 -18.48 5.76 11.75
N THR A 255 -19.30 6.35 10.89
CA THR A 255 -20.68 5.90 10.66
C THR A 255 -20.74 5.01 9.42
N HIS A 256 -21.47 3.91 9.50
CA HIS A 256 -21.66 2.98 8.41
C HIS A 256 -23.10 2.93 7.96
N HIS A 257 -23.33 3.15 6.68
CA HIS A 257 -24.65 3.14 6.05
C HIS A 257 -24.69 2.14 4.90
N VAL A 258 -25.74 1.38 4.81
CA VAL A 258 -26.07 0.52 3.66
C VAL A 258 -27.29 1.12 2.97
N LEU A 259 -27.10 1.61 1.75
CA LEU A 259 -28.17 2.15 0.95
C LEU A 259 -28.71 1.06 0.03
N HIS A 260 -29.93 0.61 0.30
CA HIS A 260 -30.64 -0.38 -0.50
C HIS A 260 -31.33 0.35 -1.65
N ILE A 261 -30.85 0.13 -2.85
CA ILE A 261 -31.23 0.89 -4.05
C ILE A 261 -31.62 -0.04 -5.20
N GLU A 262 -32.37 0.47 -6.13
CA GLU A 262 -32.57 -0.17 -7.43
C GLU A 262 -31.36 0.05 -8.35
N ALA A 263 -31.12 -0.91 -9.25
CA ALA A 263 -29.91 -0.87 -10.08
C ALA A 263 -29.83 0.38 -10.98
N GLU A 264 -30.97 0.88 -11.45
CA GLU A 264 -31.11 2.09 -12.27
C GLU A 264 -30.83 3.37 -11.48
N HIS A 265 -31.08 3.40 -10.19
CA HIS A 265 -30.83 4.54 -9.30
C HIS A 265 -29.36 4.67 -8.88
N ARG A 266 -28.53 3.68 -9.20
CA ARG A 266 -27.12 3.66 -8.77
C ARG A 266 -26.32 4.87 -9.23
N LEU A 267 -26.42 5.25 -10.52
CA LEU A 267 -25.65 6.39 -11.02
C LEU A 267 -26.17 7.74 -10.48
N PRO A 268 -27.48 8.04 -10.49
CA PRO A 268 -28.01 9.25 -9.85
C PRO A 268 -27.55 9.41 -8.41
N ILE A 269 -27.68 8.37 -7.59
CA ILE A 269 -27.27 8.39 -6.16
C ILE A 269 -25.76 8.61 -6.02
N LEU A 270 -24.92 7.99 -6.87
CA LEU A 270 -23.47 8.23 -6.87
C LEU A 270 -23.13 9.68 -7.25
N VAL A 271 -23.85 10.28 -8.20
CA VAL A 271 -23.69 11.70 -8.54
C VAL A 271 -24.00 12.57 -7.33
N GLU A 272 -25.12 12.35 -6.66
CA GLU A 272 -25.49 13.11 -5.46
C GLU A 272 -24.44 12.96 -4.34
N LEU A 273 -24.01 11.72 -4.01
CA LEU A 273 -23.01 11.44 -2.98
C LEU A 273 -21.64 12.05 -3.28
N THR A 274 -21.28 12.26 -4.55
CA THR A 274 -19.94 12.74 -4.96
C THR A 274 -19.92 14.21 -5.38
N SER A 275 -21.08 14.87 -5.44
CA SER A 275 -21.18 16.30 -5.79
C SER A 275 -20.93 17.24 -4.59
N GLY A 276 -20.83 16.72 -3.37
CA GLY A 276 -20.50 17.50 -2.19
C GLY A 276 -19.08 18.05 -2.22
N PRO A 277 -18.77 19.09 -1.44
CA PRO A 277 -17.45 19.72 -1.43
C PRO A 277 -16.36 18.87 -0.78
N GLY A 278 -16.72 17.83 -0.02
CA GLY A 278 -15.78 16.95 0.66
C GLY A 278 -15.13 15.95 -0.29
N ARG A 279 -13.89 15.54 0.02
CA ARG A 279 -13.22 14.48 -0.74
C ARG A 279 -13.93 13.15 -0.55
N THR A 280 -14.28 12.49 -1.64
CA THR A 280 -14.96 11.18 -1.66
C THR A 280 -14.11 10.13 -2.39
N ILE A 281 -13.91 8.97 -1.77
CA ILE A 281 -13.32 7.82 -2.46
C ILE A 281 -14.43 6.81 -2.77
N VAL A 282 -14.58 6.47 -4.05
CA VAL A 282 -15.58 5.51 -4.54
C VAL A 282 -14.89 4.23 -4.98
N PHE A 283 -15.23 3.12 -4.35
CA PHE A 283 -14.66 1.81 -4.67
C PHE A 283 -15.53 1.04 -5.66
N THR A 284 -14.89 0.54 -6.71
CA THR A 284 -15.49 -0.37 -7.69
C THR A 284 -14.73 -1.68 -7.76
N ARG A 285 -15.44 -2.77 -8.10
CA ARG A 285 -14.85 -4.12 -8.17
C ARG A 285 -13.85 -4.27 -9.32
N THR A 286 -14.03 -3.54 -10.42
CA THR A 286 -13.23 -3.72 -11.63
C THR A 286 -12.63 -2.41 -12.14
N LYS A 287 -11.47 -2.53 -12.81
CA LYS A 287 -10.82 -1.41 -13.51
C LYS A 287 -11.68 -0.77 -14.59
N HIS A 288 -12.49 -1.57 -15.30
CA HIS A 288 -13.44 -1.06 -16.29
C HIS A 288 -14.59 -0.29 -15.64
N GLY A 289 -15.07 -0.79 -14.49
CA GLY A 289 -16.06 -0.11 -13.67
C GLY A 289 -15.56 1.25 -13.19
N ALA A 290 -14.32 1.31 -12.68
CA ALA A 290 -13.70 2.56 -12.25
C ALA A 290 -13.64 3.59 -13.39
N ARG A 291 -13.09 3.20 -14.55
CA ARG A 291 -13.00 4.06 -15.72
C ARG A 291 -14.37 4.51 -16.26
N LYS A 292 -15.35 3.59 -16.29
CA LYS A 292 -16.71 3.90 -16.75
C LYS A 292 -17.37 4.91 -15.81
N LEU A 293 -17.33 4.65 -14.50
CA LEU A 293 -17.95 5.50 -13.50
C LEU A 293 -17.31 6.89 -13.46
N ALA A 294 -15.98 7.01 -13.50
CA ALA A 294 -15.30 8.30 -13.53
C ALA A 294 -15.76 9.14 -14.73
N ARG A 295 -15.88 8.53 -15.93
CA ARG A 295 -16.41 9.22 -17.11
C ARG A 295 -17.88 9.64 -16.99
N GLN A 296 -18.71 8.80 -16.34
CA GLN A 296 -20.12 9.12 -16.11
C GLN A 296 -20.27 10.29 -15.13
N LEU A 297 -19.44 10.32 -14.07
CA LEU A 297 -19.42 11.43 -13.11
C LEU A 297 -18.91 12.73 -13.74
N LEU A 298 -17.85 12.68 -14.56
CA LEU A 298 -17.39 13.84 -15.34
C LEU A 298 -18.48 14.36 -16.30
N ALA A 299 -19.22 13.47 -16.97
CA ALA A 299 -20.35 13.85 -17.82
C ALA A 299 -21.49 14.51 -17.02
N ALA A 300 -21.67 14.14 -15.76
CA ALA A 300 -22.59 14.78 -14.81
C ALA A 300 -21.97 16.02 -14.13
N ARG A 301 -20.82 16.52 -14.61
CA ARG A 301 -20.09 17.69 -14.09
C ARG A 301 -19.60 17.53 -12.64
N VAL A 302 -19.35 16.28 -12.20
CA VAL A 302 -18.66 15.99 -10.94
C VAL A 302 -17.16 15.87 -11.22
N PRO A 303 -16.27 16.61 -10.52
CA PRO A 303 -14.82 16.51 -10.69
C PRO A 303 -14.30 15.17 -10.21
N ALA A 304 -14.18 14.19 -11.10
CA ALA A 304 -13.83 12.82 -10.79
C ALA A 304 -12.60 12.35 -11.57
N VAL A 305 -11.74 11.58 -10.90
CA VAL A 305 -10.59 10.90 -11.51
C VAL A 305 -10.60 9.42 -11.17
N ASP A 306 -10.05 8.58 -12.05
CA ASP A 306 -9.93 7.15 -11.83
C ASP A 306 -8.55 6.74 -11.30
N LEU A 307 -8.50 5.63 -10.54
CA LEU A 307 -7.26 5.03 -10.07
C LEU A 307 -7.36 3.50 -10.14
N HIS A 308 -6.68 2.91 -11.13
CA HIS A 308 -6.71 1.47 -11.38
C HIS A 308 -5.44 0.96 -12.07
N GLY A 309 -5.27 -0.36 -12.14
CA GLY A 309 -4.03 -1.00 -12.58
C GLY A 309 -3.65 -0.75 -14.04
N ASP A 310 -4.58 -0.38 -14.93
CA ASP A 310 -4.30 -0.13 -16.35
C ASP A 310 -3.75 1.28 -16.63
N LEU A 311 -3.76 2.16 -15.63
CA LEU A 311 -3.18 3.49 -15.78
C LEU A 311 -1.66 3.42 -15.83
N THR A 312 -1.04 4.23 -16.70
CA THR A 312 0.40 4.47 -16.64
C THR A 312 0.77 5.15 -15.31
N GLN A 313 2.01 5.01 -14.85
CA GLN A 313 2.42 5.63 -13.58
C GLN A 313 2.24 7.16 -13.62
N GLY A 314 2.55 7.81 -14.76
CA GLY A 314 2.33 9.25 -14.91
C GLY A 314 0.85 9.65 -14.80
N ALA A 315 -0.08 8.84 -15.34
CA ALA A 315 -1.51 9.09 -15.19
C ALA A 315 -1.97 8.89 -13.74
N ARG A 316 -1.49 7.83 -13.05
CA ARG A 316 -1.78 7.59 -11.63
C ARG A 316 -1.33 8.77 -10.77
N THR A 317 -0.10 9.24 -10.98
CA THR A 317 0.47 10.38 -10.24
C THR A 317 -0.34 11.65 -10.47
N ARG A 318 -0.72 11.97 -11.72
CA ARG A 318 -1.55 13.15 -12.02
C ARG A 318 -2.94 13.06 -11.39
N ASN A 319 -3.62 11.90 -11.53
CA ASN A 319 -4.97 11.72 -11.00
C ASN A 319 -4.96 11.80 -9.46
N LEU A 320 -3.97 11.18 -8.82
CA LEU A 320 -3.84 11.26 -7.37
C LEU A 320 -3.51 12.68 -6.91
N ALA A 321 -2.63 13.41 -7.61
CA ALA A 321 -2.31 14.79 -7.32
C ALA A 321 -3.55 15.71 -7.48
N ALA A 322 -4.34 15.53 -8.55
CA ALA A 322 -5.58 16.27 -8.75
C ALA A 322 -6.57 16.06 -7.58
N PHE A 323 -6.65 14.84 -7.06
CA PHE A 323 -7.50 14.53 -5.90
C PHE A 323 -6.95 15.11 -4.59
N VAL A 324 -5.64 14.99 -4.35
CA VAL A 324 -4.98 15.53 -3.15
C VAL A 324 -5.04 17.07 -3.12
N ASN A 325 -4.91 17.72 -4.27
CA ASN A 325 -4.94 19.18 -4.39
C ASN A 325 -6.38 19.75 -4.47
N GLY A 326 -7.42 18.90 -4.36
CA GLY A 326 -8.82 19.35 -4.40
C GLY A 326 -9.35 19.74 -5.78
N GLN A 327 -8.58 19.54 -6.85
CA GLN A 327 -9.05 19.73 -8.23
C GLN A 327 -10.10 18.67 -8.61
N ALA A 328 -9.97 17.46 -8.08
CA ALA A 328 -10.97 16.41 -8.16
C ALA A 328 -11.53 16.16 -6.76
N THR A 329 -12.84 16.15 -6.61
CA THR A 329 -13.55 15.83 -5.36
C THR A 329 -13.83 14.35 -5.21
N ALA A 330 -13.87 13.59 -6.32
CA ALA A 330 -14.13 12.16 -6.32
C ALA A 330 -12.96 11.36 -6.92
N LEU A 331 -12.49 10.36 -6.17
CA LEU A 331 -11.49 9.38 -6.63
C LEU A 331 -12.17 8.01 -6.80
N ILE A 332 -12.26 7.52 -8.02
CA ILE A 332 -12.88 6.24 -8.34
C ILE A 332 -11.80 5.17 -8.44
N ALA A 333 -11.76 4.25 -7.49
CA ALA A 333 -10.63 3.35 -7.36
C ALA A 333 -11.04 1.87 -7.28
N THR A 334 -10.11 0.99 -7.66
CA THR A 334 -10.17 -0.43 -7.32
C THR A 334 -9.38 -0.71 -6.05
N ASP A 335 -9.69 -1.79 -5.32
CA ASP A 335 -9.01 -2.15 -4.07
C ASP A 335 -7.49 -2.11 -4.20
N ILE A 336 -6.94 -2.81 -5.19
CA ILE A 336 -5.49 -2.91 -5.40
C ILE A 336 -4.87 -1.53 -5.65
N ALA A 337 -5.56 -0.66 -6.36
CA ALA A 337 -5.02 0.64 -6.72
C ALA A 337 -5.13 1.69 -5.60
N ALA A 338 -6.12 1.54 -4.72
CA ALA A 338 -6.32 2.41 -3.56
C ALA A 338 -5.52 1.97 -2.33
N ARG A 339 -4.90 0.78 -2.35
CA ARG A 339 -3.99 0.35 -1.30
C ARG A 339 -2.72 1.20 -1.33
N GLY A 340 -2.22 1.55 -0.16
CA GLY A 340 -1.01 2.36 -0.02
C GLY A 340 -1.14 3.81 -0.47
N ILE A 341 -2.33 4.33 -0.80
CA ILE A 341 -2.54 5.77 -0.96
C ILE A 341 -2.79 6.39 0.41
N HIS A 342 -2.05 7.44 0.72
CA HIS A 342 -2.25 8.28 1.88
C HIS A 342 -2.91 9.57 1.39
N VAL A 343 -4.19 9.70 1.66
CA VAL A 343 -4.94 10.92 1.42
C VAL A 343 -5.67 11.24 2.71
N ASP A 344 -5.46 12.43 3.20
CA ASP A 344 -6.11 12.92 4.39
C ASP A 344 -7.41 13.66 4.03
N GLU A 345 -8.24 13.93 5.02
CA GLU A 345 -9.50 14.67 4.86
C GLU A 345 -10.47 14.02 3.88
N VAL A 346 -10.50 12.70 3.80
CA VAL A 346 -11.55 11.97 3.08
C VAL A 346 -12.80 11.94 3.96
N ALA A 347 -13.81 12.72 3.58
CA ALA A 347 -15.05 12.81 4.33
C ALA A 347 -15.94 11.57 4.13
N LEU A 348 -15.97 11.05 2.92
CA LEU A 348 -16.86 9.98 2.51
C LEU A 348 -16.13 8.85 1.78
N VAL A 349 -16.40 7.62 2.19
CA VAL A 349 -16.01 6.41 1.44
C VAL A 349 -17.27 5.73 0.92
N VAL A 350 -17.35 5.49 -0.39
CA VAL A 350 -18.49 4.83 -1.03
C VAL A 350 -18.04 3.50 -1.61
N HIS A 351 -18.66 2.41 -1.16
CA HIS A 351 -18.56 1.12 -1.83
C HIS A 351 -19.63 1.07 -2.92
N ALA A 352 -19.33 1.55 -4.12
CA ALA A 352 -20.24 1.46 -5.25
C ALA A 352 -20.48 -0.01 -5.65
N ASP A 353 -19.49 -0.85 -5.47
CA ASP A 353 -19.61 -2.31 -5.47
C ASP A 353 -19.17 -2.83 -4.10
N PRO A 354 -20.02 -3.60 -3.39
CA PRO A 354 -19.62 -4.24 -2.13
C PRO A 354 -18.34 -5.06 -2.31
N PRO A 355 -17.40 -5.00 -1.37
CA PRO A 355 -16.20 -5.83 -1.44
C PRO A 355 -16.55 -7.29 -1.17
N VAL A 356 -15.78 -8.21 -1.74
CA VAL A 356 -15.99 -9.66 -1.57
C VAL A 356 -15.60 -10.11 -0.15
N GLU A 357 -14.58 -9.49 0.43
CA GLU A 357 -14.02 -9.88 1.72
C GLU A 357 -14.19 -8.80 2.79
N HIS A 358 -14.43 -9.23 4.02
CA HIS A 358 -14.55 -8.32 5.17
C HIS A 358 -13.25 -7.55 5.45
N LYS A 359 -12.07 -8.12 5.19
CA LYS A 359 -10.79 -7.39 5.27
C LYS A 359 -10.76 -6.21 4.29
N ALA A 360 -11.20 -6.42 3.05
CA ALA A 360 -11.28 -5.35 2.06
C ALA A 360 -12.27 -4.25 2.50
N TYR A 361 -13.39 -4.62 3.13
CA TYR A 361 -14.32 -3.65 3.71
C TYR A 361 -13.62 -2.72 4.72
N LEU A 362 -12.89 -3.29 5.67
CA LEU A 362 -12.18 -2.53 6.70
C LEU A 362 -11.07 -1.65 6.10
N HIS A 363 -10.32 -2.17 5.13
CA HIS A 363 -9.26 -1.42 4.45
C HIS A 363 -9.78 -0.26 3.61
N ARG A 364 -10.96 -0.41 2.95
CA ARG A 364 -11.64 0.67 2.24
C ARG A 364 -12.15 1.71 3.22
N SER A 365 -12.85 1.28 4.26
CA SER A 365 -13.41 2.16 5.30
C SER A 365 -12.32 2.97 6.00
N GLY A 366 -11.16 2.40 6.27
CA GLY A 366 -10.01 3.08 6.86
C GLY A 366 -9.35 4.16 5.98
N ARG A 367 -9.94 4.51 4.84
CA ARG A 367 -9.53 5.69 4.05
C ARG A 367 -10.15 6.98 4.59
N THR A 368 -11.22 6.91 5.38
CA THR A 368 -11.80 8.04 6.12
C THR A 368 -11.55 7.91 7.63
N ALA A 369 -12.01 8.86 8.41
CA ALA A 369 -11.86 8.91 9.88
C ALA A 369 -10.39 8.81 10.35
N ARG A 370 -9.50 9.56 9.73
CA ARG A 370 -8.07 9.63 10.07
C ARG A 370 -7.77 10.80 10.98
N ALA A 371 -6.70 10.70 11.76
CA ALA A 371 -6.23 11.76 12.65
C ALA A 371 -7.31 12.32 13.61
N GLY A 372 -8.22 11.44 14.11
CA GLY A 372 -9.29 11.84 15.03
C GLY A 372 -10.52 12.49 14.37
N ALA A 373 -10.53 12.65 13.03
CA ALA A 373 -11.69 13.15 12.30
C ALA A 373 -12.82 12.13 12.25
N ALA A 374 -14.08 12.62 12.15
CA ALA A 374 -15.24 11.77 11.84
C ALA A 374 -15.21 11.34 10.37
N GLY A 375 -15.78 10.17 10.05
CA GLY A 375 -15.85 9.67 8.69
C GLY A 375 -17.14 8.91 8.42
N THR A 376 -17.61 8.98 7.18
CA THR A 376 -18.82 8.28 6.73
C THR A 376 -18.46 7.21 5.70
N VAL A 377 -19.03 6.03 5.87
CA VAL A 377 -18.89 4.90 4.94
C VAL A 377 -20.26 4.51 4.42
N VAL A 378 -20.44 4.55 3.12
CA VAL A 378 -21.67 4.18 2.43
C VAL A 378 -21.43 2.93 1.58
N THR A 379 -22.28 1.93 1.70
CA THR A 379 -22.27 0.75 0.84
C THR A 379 -23.56 0.71 0.04
N LEU A 380 -23.48 0.76 -1.28
CA LEU A 380 -24.62 0.57 -2.15
C LEU A 380 -24.94 -0.93 -2.26
N MET A 381 -26.22 -1.27 -2.15
CA MET A 381 -26.71 -2.65 -2.15
C MET A 381 -27.97 -2.74 -3.02
N THR A 382 -27.99 -3.64 -3.98
CA THR A 382 -29.21 -4.00 -4.73
C THR A 382 -29.89 -5.23 -4.11
N ASP A 383 -31.11 -5.55 -4.53
CA ASP A 383 -31.85 -6.75 -4.06
C ASP A 383 -31.03 -8.03 -4.19
N ALA A 384 -30.30 -8.19 -5.30
CA ALA A 384 -29.45 -9.36 -5.54
C ALA A 384 -28.26 -9.48 -4.57
N GLN A 385 -27.88 -8.41 -3.88
CA GLN A 385 -26.70 -8.33 -3.01
C GLN A 385 -27.02 -8.38 -1.52
N VAL A 386 -28.29 -8.47 -1.14
CA VAL A 386 -28.73 -8.39 0.27
C VAL A 386 -28.06 -9.43 1.15
N SER A 387 -27.98 -10.68 0.71
CA SER A 387 -27.34 -11.75 1.48
C SER A 387 -25.83 -11.56 1.61
N GLU A 388 -25.17 -11.14 0.51
CA GLU A 388 -23.71 -10.86 0.45
C GLU A 388 -23.34 -9.73 1.42
N VAL A 389 -24.08 -8.62 1.39
CA VAL A 389 -23.79 -7.45 2.22
C VAL A 389 -24.06 -7.72 3.70
N ARG A 390 -25.13 -8.44 4.04
CA ARG A 390 -25.39 -8.86 5.44
C ARG A 390 -24.27 -9.72 6.00
N GLU A 391 -23.83 -10.71 5.24
CA GLU A 391 -22.73 -11.58 5.66
C GLU A 391 -21.41 -10.80 5.78
N LEU A 392 -21.15 -9.88 4.86
CA LEU A 392 -19.98 -8.99 4.86
C LEU A 392 -19.93 -8.13 6.13
N THR A 393 -21.02 -7.43 6.47
CA THR A 393 -21.10 -6.56 7.65
C THR A 393 -21.00 -7.36 8.95
N ARG A 394 -21.61 -8.56 9.00
CA ARG A 394 -21.49 -9.48 10.13
C ARG A 394 -20.04 -9.92 10.35
N LYS A 395 -19.34 -10.35 9.28
CA LYS A 395 -17.92 -10.75 9.35
C LYS A 395 -16.99 -9.59 9.69
N ALA A 396 -17.29 -8.39 9.19
CA ALA A 396 -16.53 -7.18 9.51
C ALA A 396 -16.80 -6.67 10.95
N ARG A 397 -17.79 -7.24 11.66
CA ARG A 397 -18.22 -6.83 13.02
C ARG A 397 -18.58 -5.35 13.09
N ILE A 398 -19.30 -4.85 12.10
CA ILE A 398 -19.75 -3.46 12.05
C ILE A 398 -21.27 -3.38 12.23
N THR A 399 -21.71 -2.30 12.86
CA THR A 399 -23.13 -1.93 12.93
C THR A 399 -23.39 -0.90 11.83
N ALA A 400 -24.17 -1.26 10.82
CA ALA A 400 -24.53 -0.38 9.71
C ALA A 400 -26.03 -0.09 9.72
N THR A 401 -26.40 1.17 9.50
CA THR A 401 -27.81 1.55 9.29
C THR A 401 -28.18 1.24 7.85
N THR A 402 -29.21 0.39 7.66
CA THR A 402 -29.70 0.03 6.32
C THR A 402 -30.94 0.84 6.00
N THR A 403 -30.95 1.57 4.89
CA THR A 403 -32.07 2.41 4.43
C THR A 403 -32.33 2.12 2.95
N ARG A 404 -33.60 1.83 2.61
CA ARG A 404 -34.06 1.79 1.22
C ARG A 404 -34.33 3.21 0.77
N LEU A 405 -33.77 3.62 -0.36
CA LEU A 405 -33.93 4.97 -0.85
C LEU A 405 -33.85 5.09 -2.38
N GLU A 406 -34.34 6.21 -2.86
CA GLU A 406 -34.31 6.66 -4.25
C GLU A 406 -33.50 7.95 -4.37
N PRO A 407 -33.13 8.38 -5.59
CA PRO A 407 -32.49 9.67 -5.83
C PRO A 407 -33.29 10.84 -5.22
N GLY A 408 -32.59 11.86 -4.71
CA GLY A 408 -33.22 13.01 -4.07
C GLY A 408 -33.64 12.77 -2.63
N ASN A 409 -33.32 11.62 -2.02
CA ASN A 409 -33.65 11.35 -0.62
C ASN A 409 -32.85 12.26 0.32
N PRO A 410 -33.48 12.93 1.33
CA PRO A 410 -32.80 13.84 2.25
C PRO A 410 -31.61 13.23 3.00
N LEU A 411 -31.61 11.91 3.20
CA LEU A 411 -30.48 11.22 3.83
C LEU A 411 -29.18 11.41 3.05
N ILE A 412 -29.24 11.48 1.70
CA ILE A 412 -28.04 11.67 0.86
C ILE A 412 -27.38 13.01 1.19
N ALA A 413 -28.15 14.09 1.34
CA ALA A 413 -27.63 15.38 1.75
C ALA A 413 -27.01 15.36 3.16
N THR A 414 -27.49 14.50 4.05
CA THR A 414 -26.88 14.29 5.37
C THR A 414 -25.57 13.52 5.30
N LEU A 415 -25.47 12.53 4.39
CA LEU A 415 -24.26 11.70 4.21
C LEU A 415 -23.15 12.41 3.45
N ALA A 416 -23.51 13.34 2.55
CA ALA A 416 -22.60 14.17 1.78
C ALA A 416 -22.98 15.66 1.97
N PRO A 417 -22.73 16.23 3.15
CA PRO A 417 -23.19 17.58 3.48
C PRO A 417 -22.44 18.64 2.68
N GLY A 418 -23.12 19.71 2.33
CA GLY A 418 -22.58 20.89 1.66
C GLY A 418 -23.33 21.26 0.39
N THR A 419 -22.92 22.36 -0.25
CA THR A 419 -23.53 22.80 -1.50
C THR A 419 -23.06 21.92 -2.65
N HIS A 420 -23.99 21.25 -3.29
CA HIS A 420 -23.73 20.44 -4.48
C HIS A 420 -23.57 21.38 -5.70
N ALA A 421 -22.34 21.83 -5.96
CA ALA A 421 -22.03 22.66 -7.10
C ALA A 421 -21.50 21.81 -8.25
N LEU A 422 -22.09 22.01 -9.44
CA LEU A 422 -21.55 21.41 -10.66
C LEU A 422 -20.26 22.15 -11.06
N ALA A 423 -19.22 21.41 -11.37
CA ALA A 423 -17.93 21.98 -11.74
C ALA A 423 -17.99 22.71 -13.09
N GLU A 424 -17.11 23.69 -13.27
CA GLU A 424 -16.96 24.43 -14.50
C GLU A 424 -16.48 23.50 -15.64
N PRO A 425 -16.96 23.75 -16.89
CA PRO A 425 -16.62 22.91 -18.03
C PRO A 425 -15.12 22.78 -18.29
N GLU A 426 -14.34 23.84 -18.03
CA GLU A 426 -12.88 23.85 -18.20
C GLU A 426 -12.20 22.89 -17.25
N LEU A 427 -12.61 22.83 -15.99
CA LEU A 427 -12.09 21.89 -15.00
C LEU A 427 -12.40 20.45 -15.40
N ILE A 428 -13.64 20.18 -15.83
CA ILE A 428 -14.05 18.85 -16.30
C ILE A 428 -13.22 18.42 -17.52
N ALA A 429 -12.99 19.31 -18.48
CA ALA A 429 -12.17 19.05 -19.65
C ALA A 429 -10.70 18.75 -19.26
N ALA A 430 -10.14 19.50 -18.32
CA ALA A 430 -8.79 19.28 -17.80
C ALA A 430 -8.64 17.92 -17.12
N LEU A 431 -9.62 17.50 -16.32
CA LEU A 431 -9.63 16.20 -15.62
C LEU A 431 -9.86 15.02 -16.58
N ALA A 432 -10.64 15.23 -17.67
CA ALA A 432 -10.86 14.21 -18.69
C ALA A 432 -9.56 13.82 -19.44
N GLY A 433 -8.51 14.67 -19.37
CA GLY A 433 -7.21 14.46 -20.01
C GLY A 433 -7.26 14.66 -21.54
N PRO A 434 -6.11 14.70 -22.25
CA PRO A 434 -6.06 14.77 -23.71
C PRO A 434 -6.52 13.43 -24.29
N GLY A 435 -7.79 13.23 -24.40
CA GLY A 435 -8.39 12.02 -24.89
C GLY A 435 -9.57 12.33 -25.79
N ARG A 436 -9.33 12.22 -27.10
CA ARG A 436 -10.29 12.10 -28.20
C ARG A 436 -11.47 13.08 -28.11
N PRO A 437 -11.57 14.07 -29.00
CA PRO A 437 -12.67 15.02 -28.98
C PRO A 437 -13.99 14.26 -28.95
N ALA A 438 -14.87 14.66 -28.04
CA ALA A 438 -16.22 14.16 -27.97
C ALA A 438 -16.83 14.34 -29.38
N ARG A 439 -17.21 13.25 -30.01
CA ARG A 439 -17.95 13.28 -31.26
C ARG A 439 -19.22 14.06 -30.94
N PRO A 440 -19.48 15.19 -31.60
CA PRO A 440 -20.71 15.93 -31.37
C PRO A 440 -21.88 14.98 -31.60
N ALA A 441 -22.81 14.96 -30.65
CA ALA A 441 -24.07 14.25 -30.81
C ALA A 441 -24.74 14.79 -32.06
N GLY A 442 -24.77 13.98 -33.11
CA GLY A 442 -25.51 14.31 -34.32
C GLY A 442 -26.98 14.48 -33.93
N PRO A 443 -27.71 15.40 -34.60
CA PRO A 443 -29.10 15.63 -34.30
C PRO A 443 -29.90 14.34 -34.50
N ALA A 444 -30.79 14.10 -33.55
CA ALA A 444 -31.74 12.99 -33.60
C ALA A 444 -32.50 13.03 -34.92
N SER A 445 -32.29 12.04 -35.76
CA SER A 445 -33.10 11.86 -36.98
C SER A 445 -34.47 11.36 -36.57
N ALA A 446 -35.45 12.22 -36.76
CA ALA A 446 -36.87 11.88 -36.76
C ALA A 446 -37.14 10.83 -37.87
N GLY A 447 -38.07 9.98 -37.54
CA GLY A 447 -38.47 8.75 -38.19
C GLY A 447 -39.04 8.83 -39.60
N PRO A 448 -39.79 7.82 -40.06
CA PRO A 448 -39.63 7.24 -41.40
C PRO A 448 -40.52 7.89 -42.46
N GLY A 449 -39.98 8.04 -43.65
CA GLY A 449 -40.71 8.41 -44.86
C GLY A 449 -40.44 7.41 -45.98
N GLU A 450 -41.50 6.80 -46.39
CA GLU A 450 -41.63 5.87 -47.51
C GLU A 450 -41.24 6.50 -48.87
N GLY A 451 -40.74 5.67 -49.78
CA GLY A 451 -41.13 5.83 -51.15
C GLY A 451 -40.07 5.96 -52.22
N GLN A 452 -39.99 4.90 -53.00
CA GLN A 452 -39.84 4.83 -54.48
C GLN A 452 -38.46 4.95 -55.13
N GLY A 453 -38.20 3.88 -55.84
CA GLY A 453 -37.06 3.59 -56.68
C GLY A 453 -36.95 4.42 -57.94
N GLN A 454 -35.77 4.38 -58.51
CA GLN A 454 -35.55 4.25 -59.95
C GLN A 454 -34.08 4.35 -60.34
N GLY A 455 -33.61 3.37 -61.08
CA GLY A 455 -32.80 3.57 -62.28
C GLY A 455 -31.26 3.65 -62.13
N ARG A 456 -30.58 2.55 -62.43
CA ARG A 456 -29.20 2.49 -62.96
C ARG A 456 -29.14 3.24 -64.32
N PRO A 457 -27.95 3.72 -64.82
CA PRO A 457 -26.93 2.84 -65.36
C PRO A 457 -25.46 3.33 -65.20
N GLY A 458 -24.59 2.42 -65.33
CA GLY A 458 -23.23 2.20 -65.40
C GLY A 458 -22.34 2.92 -66.40
N ARG A 459 -21.05 2.84 -66.21
CA ARG A 459 -19.87 2.94 -67.09
C ARG A 459 -18.66 3.20 -66.19
N GLY A 460 -17.51 2.61 -66.28
CA GLY A 460 -16.78 1.95 -67.32
C GLY A 460 -15.31 1.99 -66.81
N ARG A 461 -14.63 0.84 -66.85
CA ARG A 461 -13.18 0.76 -66.72
C ARG A 461 -12.47 1.27 -67.96
N PRO A 462 -11.17 1.67 -67.90
CA PRO A 462 -10.15 0.81 -68.49
C PRO A 462 -8.84 0.70 -67.68
N ARG A 463 -8.28 -0.37 -67.74
CA ARG A 463 -7.03 -1.12 -67.98
C ARG A 463 -5.80 -0.31 -68.39
N GLY A 464 -4.65 -0.79 -67.92
CA GLY A 464 -3.30 -0.72 -68.46
C GLY A 464 -2.28 -0.93 -67.30
N ALA A 465 -1.57 -1.92 -67.17
CA ALA A 465 -0.66 -2.80 -67.90
C ALA A 465 0.78 -2.64 -67.37
N ALA A 466 1.33 -3.79 -67.04
CA ALA A 466 2.72 -4.29 -67.17
C ALA A 466 3.75 -3.75 -66.15
N GLY A 467 4.65 -4.53 -65.56
CA GLY A 467 5.11 -5.88 -65.81
C GLY A 467 6.25 -6.25 -64.87
N THR A 468 6.47 -7.54 -64.84
CA THR A 468 7.73 -8.30 -64.62
C THR A 468 8.42 -8.22 -63.25
N GLY A 469 8.82 -9.25 -62.58
CA GLY A 469 8.92 -10.65 -62.83
C GLY A 469 9.74 -11.39 -61.77
N LYS A 470 9.47 -12.69 -61.73
CA LYS A 470 10.33 -13.82 -61.32
C LYS A 470 10.49 -14.13 -59.83
N GLN A 471 9.95 -15.18 -59.44
CA GLN A 471 10.32 -16.64 -59.35
C GLN A 471 11.02 -16.94 -58.02
N SER A 472 10.79 -17.95 -57.26
CA SER A 472 10.35 -19.34 -57.39
C SER A 472 10.41 -19.87 -55.95
N GLY A 473 9.75 -20.81 -55.43
CA GLY A 473 9.23 -22.09 -55.78
C GLY A 473 8.74 -22.78 -54.50
N THR A 474 7.60 -23.35 -54.60
CA THR A 474 7.21 -24.79 -54.58
C THR A 474 7.67 -25.64 -53.36
N LYS A 475 6.79 -26.26 -52.61
CA LYS A 475 5.95 -27.45 -52.79
C LYS A 475 5.15 -27.69 -51.51
N GLN A 476 3.87 -27.86 -51.54
CA GLN A 476 3.06 -29.11 -51.65
C GLN A 476 3.29 -30.10 -50.51
N ASN A 477 2.36 -30.62 -49.77
CA ASN A 477 1.12 -31.35 -49.98
C ASN A 477 0.61 -31.65 -48.55
N GLY A 478 -0.60 -31.87 -48.18
CA GLY A 478 -1.80 -32.30 -48.80
C GLY A 478 -2.63 -33.06 -47.79
N VAL A 479 -3.94 -32.85 -47.82
CA VAL A 479 -5.03 -33.85 -47.74
C VAL A 479 -5.05 -34.71 -46.46
N GLY A 480 -6.09 -34.81 -45.70
CA GLY A 480 -7.50 -35.00 -45.90
C GLY A 480 -8.21 -35.42 -44.61
N ARG A 481 -9.40 -34.95 -44.50
CA ARG A 481 -10.71 -35.57 -44.32
C ARG A 481 -11.02 -36.51 -43.16
N GLN A 482 -12.09 -36.10 -42.46
CA GLN A 482 -13.27 -36.88 -42.04
C GLN A 482 -13.05 -37.90 -40.91
N GLY A 483 -13.87 -38.04 -39.93
CA GLY A 483 -15.29 -37.84 -39.72
C GLY A 483 -15.74 -38.73 -38.56
N GLY A 484 -16.86 -38.40 -37.95
CA GLY A 484 -17.77 -39.40 -37.35
C GLY A 484 -17.64 -39.57 -35.83
N ALA A 485 -18.44 -38.98 -35.05
CA ALA A 485 -19.74 -39.42 -34.53
C ALA A 485 -19.73 -40.58 -33.50
N ALA A 486 -20.38 -40.25 -32.38
CA ALA A 486 -21.26 -41.09 -31.56
C ALA A 486 -20.69 -42.02 -30.47
N GLY A 487 -21.13 -41.73 -29.27
CA GLY A 487 -22.00 -42.64 -28.53
C GLY A 487 -21.37 -43.45 -27.41
N GLY A 488 -21.93 -43.37 -26.22
CA GLY A 488 -21.95 -44.47 -25.32
C GLY A 488 -21.65 -44.20 -23.85
N SER A 489 -22.67 -43.93 -23.15
CA SER A 489 -22.98 -44.18 -21.73
C SER A 489 -22.34 -45.45 -21.16
N GLY A 490 -21.95 -45.39 -19.87
CA GLY A 490 -21.66 -46.57 -19.08
C GLY A 490 -21.36 -46.26 -17.60
N LYS A 491 -22.35 -46.51 -16.78
CA LYS A 491 -22.41 -46.61 -15.32
C LYS A 491 -21.49 -47.70 -14.75
N GLY A 492 -21.17 -47.54 -13.46
CA GLY A 492 -20.83 -48.66 -12.56
C GLY A 492 -19.72 -48.26 -11.59
N GLN A 493 -19.99 -47.86 -10.39
CA GLN A 493 -20.31 -48.59 -9.16
C GLN A 493 -19.10 -49.26 -8.49
N GLN A 494 -18.80 -48.72 -7.29
CA GLN A 494 -18.55 -49.41 -5.98
C GLN A 494 -17.51 -50.54 -5.86
N ASN A 495 -16.57 -50.43 -4.93
CA ASN A 495 -16.51 -51.11 -3.60
C ASN A 495 -15.07 -51.07 -3.10
N SER A 496 -14.84 -50.56 -1.94
CA SER A 496 -14.76 -51.19 -0.60
C SER A 496 -13.55 -52.09 -0.33
N ALA A 497 -12.94 -51.76 0.73
CA ALA A 497 -12.48 -52.58 1.85
C ALA A 497 -11.02 -53.07 1.89
N ALA A 498 -10.38 -52.56 2.92
CA ALA A 498 -9.85 -53.30 4.07
C ALA A 498 -8.51 -54.06 3.95
N GLY A 499 -7.65 -53.72 4.89
CA GLY A 499 -7.05 -54.69 5.76
C GLY A 499 -5.58 -55.03 5.55
N GLY A 500 -4.81 -54.90 6.60
CA GLY A 500 -3.69 -55.80 6.79
C GLY A 500 -2.41 -55.20 7.37
N SER A 501 -2.37 -55.14 8.65
CA SER A 501 -1.25 -55.22 9.56
C SER A 501 -0.10 -56.15 9.16
N GLY A 502 1.14 -55.78 9.50
CA GLY A 502 2.26 -56.70 9.51
C GLY A 502 3.55 -56.09 10.07
N ALA A 503 3.83 -56.44 11.28
CA ALA A 503 5.03 -56.16 12.05
C ALA A 503 6.22 -57.07 11.64
N GLY A 504 7.44 -56.65 11.95
CA GLY A 504 8.64 -57.51 12.03
C GLY A 504 9.90 -56.72 11.78
N ARG A 505 10.60 -56.27 12.73
CA ARG A 505 11.67 -56.81 13.63
C ARG A 505 13.00 -57.08 12.93
N ASN A 506 14.00 -56.37 13.47
CA ASN A 506 15.37 -56.74 13.84
C ASN A 506 16.42 -57.12 12.78
N GLY A 507 17.58 -56.54 12.94
CA GLY A 507 18.85 -57.06 12.47
C GLY A 507 20.03 -56.14 12.72
N ASP A 508 20.68 -56.37 13.85
CA ASP A 508 22.01 -55.89 14.27
C ASP A 508 23.11 -56.23 13.25
N GLY A 509 24.15 -55.39 13.19
CA GLY A 509 25.39 -55.77 12.54
C GLY A 509 26.53 -54.79 12.78
N ARG A 510 27.30 -55.03 13.79
CA ARG A 510 28.59 -54.43 14.21
C ARG A 510 29.73 -54.67 13.22
N GLY A 511 30.72 -53.79 13.22
CA GLY A 511 32.10 -54.01 12.75
C GLY A 511 32.80 -52.72 12.42
N ALA A 512 33.57 -52.11 13.15
CA ALA A 512 34.91 -52.13 13.77
C ALA A 512 36.07 -52.28 12.75
N GLY A 513 37.03 -51.35 12.88
CA GLY A 513 38.39 -51.44 12.36
C GLY A 513 38.81 -50.13 11.66
N ALA A 514 39.53 -49.23 12.20
CA ALA A 514 40.85 -49.11 12.84
C ALA A 514 41.98 -48.83 11.81
N SER A 515 42.71 -47.76 12.15
CA SER A 515 44.17 -47.49 11.97
C SER A 515 44.66 -47.15 10.56
N GLY A 516 45.38 -46.16 10.42
CA GLY A 516 46.65 -45.60 10.77
C GLY A 516 47.11 -44.72 9.63
N GLY A 517 47.74 -43.62 9.74
CA GLY A 517 49.03 -43.34 10.29
C GLY A 517 49.92 -42.68 9.26
N GLY A 518 50.63 -41.61 9.63
CA GLY A 518 51.87 -41.19 9.03
C GLY A 518 51.81 -39.86 8.22
N SER A 519 52.09 -38.71 8.77
CA SER A 519 53.35 -38.02 9.06
C SER A 519 54.31 -37.93 7.88
N ALA A 520 54.62 -36.71 7.46
CA ALA A 520 55.94 -36.16 7.36
C ALA A 520 56.01 -34.80 6.62
N ALA A 521 56.67 -33.95 7.28
CA ALA A 521 57.16 -32.61 6.95
C ALA A 521 58.22 -32.59 5.85
N ARG A 522 58.41 -31.40 5.22
CA ARG A 522 59.68 -30.66 5.00
C ARG A 522 59.41 -29.51 4.02
N THR A 523 59.55 -28.24 4.48
CA THR A 523 60.74 -27.32 4.45
C THR A 523 61.35 -27.02 3.09
N GLY A 524 61.46 -25.73 2.80
CA GLY A 524 62.36 -25.12 1.79
C GLY A 524 61.83 -23.77 1.33
N THR A 525 62.07 -22.64 1.96
CA THR A 525 63.12 -21.61 1.83
C THR A 525 63.40 -21.13 0.40
N GLY A 526 63.34 -19.82 0.22
CA GLY A 526 64.10 -19.12 -0.82
C GLY A 526 63.41 -17.85 -1.35
N ALA A 527 63.62 -16.75 -0.73
CA ALA A 527 64.42 -15.59 -1.10
C ALA A 527 63.83 -14.60 -2.13
N ARG A 528 63.65 -13.40 -1.61
CA ARG A 528 63.58 -12.07 -2.30
C ARG A 528 64.91 -11.77 -3.03
N PRO A 529 64.97 -10.86 -4.03
CA PRO A 529 65.36 -9.50 -3.68
C PRO A 529 64.67 -8.35 -4.48
N LYS A 530 64.64 -7.27 -3.84
CA LYS A 530 64.70 -5.81 -3.98
C LYS A 530 65.26 -5.24 -5.30
N ARG A 531 64.72 -4.11 -5.74
CA ARG A 531 65.23 -2.72 -5.85
C ARG A 531 64.45 -1.98 -6.93
N SER A 532 63.94 -0.83 -6.72
CA SER A 532 64.40 0.53 -6.47
C SER A 532 64.16 1.42 -7.69
N GLY A 533 63.60 2.61 -7.43
CA GLY A 533 63.80 3.77 -8.27
C GLY A 533 62.63 4.74 -8.35
N ALA A 534 62.56 5.69 -7.41
CA ALA A 534 62.01 7.02 -7.71
C ALA A 534 63.13 7.87 -8.30
N PRO A 535 62.85 9.00 -8.99
CA PRO A 535 62.49 10.24 -8.32
C PRO A 535 61.53 11.19 -9.11
N ALA A 536 60.96 12.12 -8.40
CA ALA A 536 60.48 13.43 -8.85
C ALA A 536 61.72 14.38 -8.96
N PRO A 537 61.61 15.66 -9.33
CA PRO A 537 60.55 16.64 -9.49
C PRO A 537 60.78 17.67 -10.63
N GLY A 538 59.92 18.65 -10.77
CA GLY A 538 60.25 19.90 -11.48
C GLY A 538 59.00 20.62 -11.98
N ARG A 539 58.54 21.63 -11.23
CA ARG A 539 58.58 23.10 -11.42
C ARG A 539 57.93 23.58 -12.72
N ALA A 540 56.92 24.36 -12.66
CA ALA A 540 56.67 25.75 -12.23
C ALA A 540 56.41 26.66 -13.44
N SER A 541 55.47 27.50 -13.28
CA SER A 541 55.25 28.92 -13.67
C SER A 541 53.88 29.10 -14.34
N SER A 542 52.99 29.86 -13.81
CA SER A 542 52.87 31.27 -13.41
C SER A 542 52.14 32.07 -14.46
N ASN A 543 51.30 32.93 -13.89
CA ASN A 543 50.66 34.12 -14.45
C ASN A 543 49.32 33.91 -15.15
N GLY A 544 48.32 34.67 -14.88
CA GLY A 544 48.18 35.87 -14.05
C GLY A 544 46.88 36.56 -14.46
N THR A 545 46.32 37.20 -13.50
CA THR A 545 45.57 38.49 -13.53
C THR A 545 44.19 38.55 -14.15
N ASP A 546 43.30 38.90 -13.30
CA ASP A 546 42.54 40.13 -13.12
C ASP A 546 41.17 40.28 -13.80
N GLY A 547 40.30 40.82 -12.98
CA GLY A 547 39.19 41.68 -13.37
C GLY A 547 37.83 41.24 -12.82
N ALA A 548 37.51 41.52 -11.64
CA ALA A 548 36.83 42.69 -11.04
C ALA A 548 35.40 42.92 -11.54
N ALA A 549 34.53 42.86 -10.57
CA ALA A 549 33.57 43.85 -10.11
C ALA A 549 32.09 43.83 -10.56
N LYS A 550 31.27 43.68 -9.54
CA LYS A 550 30.05 44.48 -9.23
C LYS A 550 28.86 44.44 -10.20
N ALA A 551 27.71 44.02 -9.70
CA ALA A 551 26.66 44.98 -9.27
C ALA A 551 25.47 44.25 -8.65
N SER A 552 25.22 44.61 -7.40
CA SER A 552 23.95 44.51 -6.70
C SER A 552 22.95 45.48 -7.35
N GLN A 553 21.66 45.09 -7.42
CA GLN A 553 20.57 46.03 -7.23
C GLN A 553 19.29 45.35 -6.77
N ASN A 554 18.91 45.70 -5.58
CA ASN A 554 17.61 45.79 -4.95
C ASN A 554 16.45 46.10 -5.91
N PHE A 555 15.31 45.46 -5.66
CA PHE A 555 14.02 46.14 -5.79
C PHE A 555 13.10 45.75 -4.62
N ARG A 556 12.87 46.78 -3.80
CA ARG A 556 11.85 46.81 -2.76
C ARG A 556 10.49 47.19 -3.36
N GLY A 557 9.46 46.51 -2.88
CA GLY A 557 8.24 47.10 -2.33
C GLY A 557 7.25 47.77 -3.26
N ARG A 558 6.01 47.27 -3.18
CA ARG A 558 4.87 48.13 -2.77
C ARG A 558 3.61 47.27 -2.52
N SER A 559 3.14 47.44 -1.32
CA SER A 559 1.79 47.22 -0.83
C SER A 559 0.76 48.10 -1.56
N GLY A 560 -0.50 47.67 -1.62
CA GLY A 560 -1.60 48.60 -1.78
C GLY A 560 -2.87 47.97 -2.35
N ARG A 561 -3.78 47.64 -1.51
CA ARG A 561 -5.24 47.57 -1.35
C ARG A 561 -5.88 46.25 -1.63
#